data_18d6159e81caa7da47e139a2f7e1017c
#
_entry.id   18d6159e81caa7da47e139a2f7e1017c
#
_cell.length_a   1.000
_cell.length_b   1.000
_cell.length_c   1.000
_cell.angle_alpha   90.00
_cell.angle_beta   90.00
_cell.angle_gamma   90.00
#
_symmetry.space_group_name_H-M   'P 1'
#
loop_
_entity.id
_entity.type
_entity.pdbx_description
1 polymer ?
#
loop_
_entity_poly.entity_id
_entity_poly.type
_entity_poly.pdbx_seq_one_letter_code
_entity_poly.pdbx_strand_id
1 'polypeptide(L)' 'MPKFKQAVSEKQGITPEMKSNIIKASLQRSINYFMELRNSVDPSSSDYHDYGKKVSAYIAVKQQL' A
#
# COMPACT_ATOMS: atom_id res chain seq x y z
N MET A 1 -22.91 -17.37 21.48
CA MET A 1 -23.00 -16.20 20.61
C MET A 1 -21.86 -16.16 19.62
N PRO A 2 -22.13 -16.57 18.41
CA PRO A 2 -21.07 -16.58 17.40
C PRO A 2 -20.43 -15.22 17.16
N LYS A 3 -21.25 -14.18 17.22
CA LYS A 3 -20.75 -12.84 16.97
C LYS A 3 -19.70 -12.41 17.96
N PHE A 4 -19.92 -12.75 19.21
CA PHE A 4 -18.93 -12.39 20.23
C PHE A 4 -17.63 -13.11 20.02
N LYS A 5 -17.71 -14.37 19.67
CA LYS A 5 -16.52 -15.15 19.42
C LYS A 5 -15.74 -14.59 18.25
N GLN A 6 -16.46 -14.18 17.23
CA GLN A 6 -15.82 -13.59 16.07
C GLN A 6 -15.10 -12.29 16.43
N ALA A 7 -15.76 -11.45 17.21
CA ALA A 7 -15.15 -10.18 17.61
C ALA A 7 -13.89 -10.42 18.41
N VAL A 8 -13.95 -11.35 19.35
CA VAL A 8 -12.77 -11.69 20.14
C VAL A 8 -11.68 -12.26 19.27
N SER A 9 -12.06 -13.14 18.36
CA SER A 9 -11.09 -13.73 17.44
C SER A 9 -10.41 -12.68 16.57
N GLU A 10 -11.17 -11.70 16.14
CA GLU A 10 -10.62 -10.62 15.34
C GLU A 10 -9.59 -9.81 16.09
N LYS A 11 -9.87 -9.53 17.35
CA LYS A 11 -8.91 -8.80 18.17
C LYS A 11 -7.62 -9.59 18.37
N GLN A 12 -7.77 -10.88 18.54
CA GLN A 12 -6.64 -11.75 18.78
C GLN A 12 -6.05 -12.31 17.51
N GLY A 13 -6.86 -12.30 16.46
CA GLY A 13 -6.55 -13.03 15.27
C GLY A 13 -5.83 -12.23 14.20
N ILE A 14 -5.41 -11.01 14.49
CA ILE A 14 -4.62 -10.26 13.51
C ILE A 14 -3.24 -10.89 13.48
N THR A 15 -3.02 -11.68 12.47
CA THR A 15 -1.74 -12.37 12.30
C THR A 15 -0.77 -11.44 11.59
N PRO A 16 0.54 -11.71 11.67
CA PRO A 16 1.52 -10.94 10.90
C PRO A 16 1.23 -10.96 9.41
N GLU A 17 0.70 -12.07 8.92
CA GLU A 17 0.34 -12.19 7.52
C GLU A 17 -0.79 -11.24 7.14
N MET A 18 -1.84 -11.17 7.95
CA MET A 18 -2.94 -10.25 7.72
C MET A 18 -2.47 -8.81 7.77
N LYS A 19 -1.65 -8.48 8.74
CA LYS A 19 -1.06 -7.17 8.87
C LYS A 19 -0.28 -6.80 7.61
N SER A 20 0.56 -7.72 7.17
CA SER A 20 1.36 -7.52 5.97
C SER A 20 0.48 -7.30 4.74
N ASN A 21 -0.60 -8.07 4.61
CA ASN A 21 -1.52 -7.94 3.49
C ASN A 21 -2.23 -6.59 3.47
N ILE A 22 -2.63 -6.11 4.65
CA ILE A 22 -3.27 -4.80 4.77
C ILE A 22 -2.29 -3.70 4.36
N ILE A 23 -1.06 -3.78 4.82
CA ILE A 23 -0.04 -2.81 4.47
C ILE A 23 0.26 -2.86 2.97
N LYS A 24 0.37 -4.05 2.41
CA LYS A 24 0.59 -4.20 0.97
C LYS A 24 -0.53 -3.57 0.15
N ALA A 25 -1.78 -3.76 0.58
CA ALA A 25 -2.92 -3.17 -0.11
C ALA A 25 -2.87 -1.65 -0.05
N SER A 26 -2.50 -1.08 1.10
CA SER A 26 -2.35 0.35 1.25
C SER A 26 -1.24 0.89 0.38
N LEU A 27 -0.11 0.20 0.33
CA LEU A 27 1.01 0.56 -0.53
C LEU A 27 0.62 0.51 -2.00
N GLN A 28 -0.15 -0.50 -2.38
CA GLN A 28 -0.59 -0.63 -3.76
C GLN A 28 -1.48 0.54 -4.17
N ARG A 29 -2.35 1.00 -3.28
CA ARG A 29 -3.18 2.18 -3.55
C ARG A 29 -2.31 3.42 -3.75
N SER A 30 -1.31 3.59 -2.92
CA SER A 30 -0.39 4.72 -3.04
C SER A 30 0.39 4.65 -4.34
N ILE A 31 0.85 3.46 -4.71
CA ILE A 31 1.55 3.23 -5.97
C ILE A 31 0.67 3.63 -7.14
N ASN A 32 -0.57 3.16 -7.15
CA ASN A 32 -1.51 3.45 -8.23
C ASN A 32 -1.78 4.95 -8.32
N TYR A 33 -1.95 5.60 -7.19
CA TYR A 33 -2.20 7.04 -7.13
C TYR A 33 -1.05 7.83 -7.73
N PHE A 34 0.18 7.52 -7.33
CA PHE A 34 1.34 8.23 -7.84
C PHE A 34 1.63 7.89 -9.30
N MET A 35 1.32 6.68 -9.73
CA MET A 35 1.43 6.34 -11.13
C MET A 35 0.48 7.17 -12.00
N GLU A 36 -0.75 7.38 -11.53
CA GLU A 36 -1.69 8.23 -12.24
C GLU A 36 -1.21 9.67 -12.28
N LEU A 37 -0.71 10.18 -11.16
CA LEU A 37 -0.16 11.53 -11.11
C LEU A 37 1.01 11.67 -12.08
N ARG A 38 1.89 10.68 -12.08
CA ARG A 38 3.04 10.70 -12.97
C ARG A 38 2.60 10.76 -14.43
N ASN A 39 1.58 9.97 -14.78
CA ASN A 39 1.10 9.91 -16.15
C ASN A 39 0.36 11.17 -16.57
N SER A 40 -0.06 12.00 -15.62
CA SER A 40 -0.78 13.24 -15.91
C SER A 40 0.13 14.44 -16.05
N VAL A 41 1.42 14.31 -15.73
CA VAL A 41 2.37 15.40 -15.83
C VAL A 41 3.34 15.15 -16.99
N ASP A 42 4.01 16.22 -17.42
CA ASP A 42 4.99 16.16 -18.50
C ASP A 42 6.16 15.25 -18.07
N PRO A 43 6.55 14.27 -18.89
CA PRO A 43 7.69 13.42 -18.56
C PRO A 43 8.98 14.16 -18.32
N SER A 44 9.12 15.37 -18.85
CA SER A 44 10.34 16.17 -18.65
C SER A 44 10.28 17.01 -17.38
N SER A 45 9.17 17.01 -16.65
CA SER A 45 9.02 17.80 -15.45
C SER A 45 9.70 17.13 -14.26
N SER A 46 10.08 17.95 -13.28
CA SER A 46 10.64 17.42 -12.04
C SER A 46 9.58 16.63 -11.25
N ASP A 47 8.31 16.99 -11.39
CA ASP A 47 7.23 16.26 -10.74
C ASP A 47 7.15 14.82 -11.23
N TYR A 48 7.35 14.61 -12.51
CA TYR A 48 7.36 13.26 -13.09
C TYR A 48 8.43 12.40 -12.42
N HIS A 49 9.62 12.95 -12.27
CA HIS A 49 10.72 12.23 -11.61
C HIS A 49 10.44 11.98 -10.13
N ASP A 50 9.85 12.96 -9.45
CA ASP A 50 9.53 12.82 -8.04
C ASP A 50 8.48 11.74 -7.81
N TYR A 51 7.45 11.71 -8.64
CA TYR A 51 6.43 10.66 -8.55
C TYR A 51 7.04 9.29 -8.85
N GLY A 52 7.93 9.22 -9.83
CA GLY A 52 8.62 7.98 -10.15
C GLY A 52 9.46 7.46 -8.99
N LYS A 53 10.15 8.35 -8.29
CA LYS A 53 10.92 7.98 -7.11
C LYS A 53 10.03 7.44 -6.00
N LYS A 54 8.89 8.08 -5.79
CA LYS A 54 7.94 7.63 -4.77
C LYS A 54 7.37 6.26 -5.10
N VAL A 55 7.01 6.06 -6.35
CA VAL A 55 6.51 4.76 -6.80
C VAL A 55 7.56 3.69 -6.55
N SER A 56 8.79 3.94 -6.92
CA SER A 56 9.88 2.98 -6.72
C SER A 56 10.10 2.68 -5.25
N ALA A 57 10.05 3.70 -4.40
CA ALA A 57 10.22 3.52 -2.96
C ALA A 57 9.10 2.66 -2.38
N TYR A 58 7.86 2.92 -2.76
CA TYR A 58 6.72 2.13 -2.27
C TYR A 58 6.80 0.68 -2.76
N ILE A 59 7.22 0.47 -4.00
CA ILE A 59 7.39 -0.88 -4.53
C ILE A 59 8.45 -1.63 -3.74
N ALA A 60 9.58 -0.96 -3.45
CA ALA A 60 10.66 -1.58 -2.68
C ALA A 60 10.17 -1.98 -1.29
N VAL A 61 9.44 -1.10 -0.61
CA VAL A 61 8.89 -1.41 0.71
C VAL A 61 7.92 -2.58 0.62
N LYS A 62 7.06 -2.58 -0.39
CA LYS A 62 6.08 -3.63 -0.58
C LYS A 62 6.75 -4.98 -0.77
N GLN A 63 7.85 -5.03 -1.48
CA GLN A 63 8.57 -6.27 -1.71
C GLN A 63 9.23 -6.83 -0.46
N GLN A 64 9.49 -5.97 0.52
CA GLN A 64 10.08 -6.40 1.79
C GLN A 64 9.05 -6.94 2.76
N LEU A 65 7.79 -6.78 2.48
CA LEU A 65 6.72 -7.31 3.31
C LEU A 65 6.34 -8.70 2.84
#